data_69114276eea3cd64be0461abebede322
#
_entry.id   69114276eea3cd64be0461abebede322
#
_cell.length_a   1.000
_cell.length_b   1.000
_cell.length_c   1.000
_cell.angle_alpha   90.00
_cell.angle_beta   90.00
_cell.angle_gamma   90.00
#
_symmetry.space_group_name_H-M   'P 1'
#
loop_
_entity.id
_entity.type
_entity.pdbx_description
1 polymer ?
#
loop_
_entity_poly.entity_id
_entity_poly.type
_entity_poly.pdbx_seq_one_letter_code
_entity_poly.pdbx_strand_id
1 'polypeptide(L)'
;NLIHQRAPWVAACRLFGGNSGLPFVFRIQHTKLMLQELWEENMCEVFAGQDPERYFSTTRRLRLNGQSTSIRLENAFWATLDEIAARDGVTTPIFISTLHSEVLERRGEPANFTSLLRCACMKFMEISKQRAPNSIAAE
;
A
#
# COMPACT_ATOMS: atom_id res chain seq x y z
N ASN A 1 -14.01 -35.39 5.01
CA ASN A 1 -14.97 -35.38 3.90
C ASN A 1 -14.85 -34.05 3.18
N LEU A 2 -14.11 -34.10 2.08
CA LEU A 2 -13.87 -33.02 1.13
C LEU A 2 -15.16 -32.75 0.36
N ILE A 3 -15.68 -31.52 0.46
CA ILE A 3 -16.62 -31.01 -0.51
C ILE A 3 -15.90 -29.92 -1.28
N HIS A 4 -15.38 -30.34 -2.43
CA HIS A 4 -14.99 -29.47 -3.52
C HIS A 4 -16.26 -28.82 -4.08
N GLN A 5 -16.59 -27.63 -3.63
CA GLN A 5 -17.55 -26.79 -4.36
C GLN A 5 -16.78 -25.99 -5.41
N ARG A 6 -16.89 -26.48 -6.63
CA ARG A 6 -16.45 -25.79 -7.84
C ARG A 6 -17.21 -24.50 -7.97
N ALA A 7 -16.51 -23.40 -8.08
CA ALA A 7 -17.06 -22.07 -8.29
C ALA A 7 -18.02 -22.01 -9.51
N PRO A 8 -19.19 -21.39 -9.40
CA PRO A 8 -20.25 -21.41 -10.42
C PRO A 8 -19.94 -20.64 -11.70
N TRP A 9 -18.84 -19.92 -11.76
CA TRP A 9 -18.49 -19.06 -12.89
C TRP A 9 -17.90 -19.79 -14.11
N VAL A 10 -17.48 -21.06 -13.97
CA VAL A 10 -16.97 -21.86 -15.10
C VAL A 10 -18.09 -22.27 -16.08
N ALA A 11 -19.34 -22.25 -15.66
CA ALA A 11 -20.48 -22.58 -16.50
C ALA A 11 -20.99 -21.41 -17.37
N ALA A 12 -20.72 -20.18 -16.99
CA ALA A 12 -21.22 -18.99 -17.70
C ALA A 12 -20.44 -18.66 -18.99
N CYS A 13 -19.21 -19.13 -19.12
CA CYS A 13 -18.39 -18.85 -20.33
C CYS A 13 -18.75 -19.70 -21.56
N ARG A 14 -19.62 -20.70 -21.45
CA ARG A 14 -19.94 -21.60 -22.57
C ARG A 14 -21.22 -21.26 -23.33
N LEU A 15 -22.00 -20.28 -22.88
CA LEU A 15 -23.30 -19.97 -23.50
C LEU A 15 -23.36 -18.68 -24.35
N PHE A 16 -22.27 -17.94 -24.44
CA PHE A 16 -22.20 -16.74 -25.30
C PHE A 16 -21.05 -16.83 -26.31
N GLY A 17 -21.15 -17.86 -27.16
CA GLY A 17 -20.56 -17.82 -28.48
C GLY A 17 -21.49 -17.05 -29.40
N GLY A 18 -21.20 -15.78 -29.67
CA GLY A 18 -22.02 -14.96 -30.59
C GLY A 18 -21.50 -13.53 -30.63
N ASN A 19 -20.77 -13.24 -31.68
CA ASN A 19 -20.43 -11.93 -32.18
C ASN A 19 -21.65 -11.03 -32.24
N SER A 20 -21.82 -10.05 -31.39
CA SER A 20 -22.70 -8.89 -31.62
C SER A 20 -22.38 -7.77 -30.64
N GLY A 21 -22.13 -6.59 -31.23
CA GLY A 21 -21.72 -5.34 -30.62
C GLY A 21 -22.60 -4.85 -29.47
N LEU A 22 -22.22 -5.19 -28.27
CA LEU A 22 -22.70 -4.48 -27.09
C LEU A 22 -21.90 -3.17 -26.95
N PRO A 23 -22.58 -2.03 -26.71
CA PRO A 23 -21.91 -0.75 -26.59
C PRO A 23 -20.88 -0.78 -25.46
N PHE A 24 -19.70 -0.22 -25.73
CA PHE A 24 -18.54 -0.15 -24.85
C PHE A 24 -18.87 0.30 -23.40
N VAL A 25 -19.90 1.12 -23.25
CA VAL A 25 -20.40 1.63 -21.97
C VAL A 25 -20.96 0.51 -21.06
N PHE A 26 -21.62 -0.49 -21.64
CA PHE A 26 -22.19 -1.63 -20.90
C PHE A 26 -21.10 -2.56 -20.35
N ARG A 27 -19.98 -2.65 -21.06
CA ARG A 27 -18.82 -3.47 -20.66
C ARG A 27 -18.08 -2.89 -19.46
N ILE A 28 -17.99 -1.56 -19.35
CA ILE A 28 -17.33 -0.87 -18.23
C ILE A 28 -18.16 -0.97 -16.95
N GLN A 29 -19.49 -0.88 -17.05
CA GLN A 29 -20.38 -1.00 -15.89
C GLN A 29 -20.39 -2.41 -15.31
N HIS A 30 -20.36 -3.43 -16.15
CA HIS A 30 -20.30 -4.83 -15.70
C HIS A 30 -19.00 -5.18 -15.00
N THR A 31 -17.88 -4.67 -15.53
CA THR A 31 -16.55 -4.87 -14.92
C THR A 31 -16.43 -4.14 -13.57
N LYS A 32 -17.06 -2.96 -13.45
CA LYS A 32 -17.06 -2.19 -12.20
C LYS A 32 -17.91 -2.84 -11.12
N LEU A 33 -19.06 -3.42 -11.47
CA LEU A 33 -19.92 -4.19 -10.56
C LEU A 33 -19.25 -5.49 -10.11
N MET A 34 -18.61 -6.23 -11.02
CA MET A 34 -17.89 -7.46 -10.66
C MET A 34 -16.67 -7.21 -9.76
N LEU A 35 -15.95 -6.10 -9.97
CA LEU A 35 -14.85 -5.68 -9.09
C LEU A 35 -15.39 -5.24 -7.72
N GLN A 36 -16.57 -4.65 -7.65
CA GLN A 36 -17.17 -4.19 -6.40
C GLN A 36 -17.66 -5.38 -5.55
N GLU A 37 -18.22 -6.41 -6.15
CA GLU A 37 -18.62 -7.66 -5.47
C GLU A 37 -17.40 -8.43 -4.95
N LEU A 38 -16.27 -8.45 -5.68
CA LEU A 38 -15.01 -9.04 -5.21
C LEU A 38 -14.41 -8.31 -4.00
N TRP A 39 -14.68 -7.02 -3.86
CA TRP A 39 -14.22 -6.23 -2.70
C TRP A 39 -15.05 -6.48 -1.45
N GLU A 40 -16.34 -6.78 -1.57
CA GLU A 40 -17.23 -6.95 -0.42
C GLU A 40 -17.13 -8.34 0.24
N GLU A 41 -16.87 -9.40 -0.52
CA GLU A 41 -16.92 -10.78 0.01
C GLU A 41 -15.61 -11.28 0.64
N ASN A 42 -14.44 -10.71 0.28
CA ASN A 42 -13.14 -11.28 0.69
C ASN A 42 -12.15 -10.28 1.30
N MET A 43 -12.59 -9.07 1.67
CA MET A 43 -11.71 -8.05 2.22
C MET A 43 -10.98 -8.53 3.47
N CYS A 44 -11.70 -9.21 4.38
CA CYS A 44 -11.10 -9.74 5.61
C CYS A 44 -10.07 -10.84 5.33
N GLU A 45 -10.29 -11.68 4.32
CA GLU A 45 -9.37 -12.74 3.93
C GLU A 45 -8.07 -12.17 3.35
N VAL A 46 -8.18 -11.15 2.50
CA VAL A 46 -7.01 -10.43 1.94
C VAL A 46 -6.18 -9.80 3.05
N PHE A 47 -6.82 -9.18 4.04
CA PHE A 47 -6.10 -8.57 5.15
C PHE A 47 -5.58 -9.59 6.17
N ALA A 48 -6.31 -10.65 6.44
CA ALA A 48 -5.88 -11.71 7.34
C ALA A 48 -4.76 -12.58 6.74
N GLY A 49 -4.73 -12.73 5.42
CA GLY A 49 -3.73 -13.51 4.68
C GLY A 49 -2.40 -12.77 4.45
N GLN A 50 -2.16 -11.61 5.06
CA GLN A 50 -0.89 -10.92 4.94
C GLN A 50 0.26 -11.74 5.51
N ASP A 51 1.42 -11.65 4.86
CA ASP A 51 2.65 -12.24 5.36
C ASP A 51 2.99 -11.72 6.77
N PRO A 52 3.12 -12.61 7.77
CA PRO A 52 3.47 -12.23 9.14
C PRO A 52 4.73 -11.38 9.26
N GLU A 53 5.73 -11.59 8.41
CA GLU A 53 6.96 -10.80 8.39
C GLU A 53 6.69 -9.30 8.19
N ARG A 54 5.62 -8.93 7.50
CA ARG A 54 5.29 -7.53 7.23
C ARG A 54 4.90 -6.75 8.48
N TYR A 55 4.19 -7.39 9.41
CA TYR A 55 3.71 -6.74 10.64
C TYR A 55 4.55 -7.07 11.87
N PHE A 56 5.60 -7.89 11.76
CA PHE A 56 6.60 -7.99 12.81
C PHE A 56 7.35 -6.67 12.95
N SER A 57 7.66 -6.30 14.21
CA SER A 57 8.37 -5.06 14.51
C SER A 57 9.85 -5.31 14.65
N THR A 58 10.63 -4.50 13.95
CA THR A 58 12.10 -4.46 14.07
C THR A 58 12.53 -3.14 14.70
N THR A 59 13.50 -3.20 15.62
CA THR A 59 14.11 -2.03 16.22
C THR A 59 15.41 -1.69 15.50
N ARG A 60 15.51 -0.47 14.95
CA ARG A 60 16.75 0.06 14.37
C ARG A 60 17.30 1.18 15.26
N ARG A 61 18.62 1.17 15.47
CA ARG A 61 19.32 2.27 16.16
C ARG A 61 19.74 3.31 15.13
N LEU A 62 19.34 4.56 15.37
CA LEU A 62 19.61 5.68 14.50
C LEU A 62 20.21 6.84 15.31
N ARG A 63 20.90 7.75 14.64
CA ARG A 63 21.30 9.02 15.24
C ARG A 63 20.36 10.12 14.76
N LEU A 64 19.63 10.72 15.69
CA LEU A 64 18.77 11.86 15.43
C LEU A 64 19.43 13.09 16.08
N ASN A 65 19.85 14.05 15.29
CA ASN A 65 20.51 15.28 15.76
C ASN A 65 21.70 15.01 16.71
N GLY A 66 22.49 13.97 16.39
CA GLY A 66 23.65 13.59 17.18
C GLY A 66 23.36 12.65 18.36
N GLN A 67 22.09 12.46 18.73
CA GLN A 67 21.71 11.54 19.82
C GLN A 67 21.36 10.14 19.27
N SER A 68 21.84 9.11 19.98
CA SER A 68 21.51 7.72 19.64
C SER A 68 20.09 7.40 20.11
N THR A 69 19.21 7.06 19.18
CA THR A 69 17.81 6.76 19.42
C THR A 69 17.46 5.38 18.83
N SER A 70 16.66 4.60 19.55
CA SER A 70 16.13 3.33 19.07
C SER A 70 14.68 3.52 18.63
N ILE A 71 14.40 3.20 17.38
CA ILE A 71 13.03 3.29 16.81
C ILE A 71 12.55 1.88 16.49
N ARG A 72 11.37 1.52 17.01
CA ARG A 72 10.70 0.26 16.72
C ARG A 72 9.54 0.50 15.80
N LEU A 73 9.57 -0.12 14.62
CA LEU A 73 8.53 -0.07 13.62
C LEU A 73 8.30 -1.45 13.00
N GLU A 74 7.13 -1.65 12.45
CA GLU A 74 6.80 -2.83 11.67
C GLU A 74 7.62 -2.86 10.38
N ASN A 75 7.99 -4.06 9.92
CA ASN A 75 8.86 -4.24 8.76
C ASN A 75 8.29 -3.61 7.48
N ALA A 76 6.96 -3.61 7.31
CA ALA A 76 6.32 -2.94 6.18
C ALA A 76 6.61 -1.43 6.14
N PHE A 77 6.63 -0.76 7.30
CA PHE A 77 6.97 0.66 7.35
C PHE A 77 8.47 0.90 7.16
N TRP A 78 9.33 0.01 7.66
CA TRP A 78 10.77 0.09 7.38
C TRP A 78 11.06 -0.02 5.89
N ALA A 79 10.42 -0.97 5.19
CA ALA A 79 10.56 -1.12 3.74
C ALA A 79 10.10 0.15 2.99
N THR A 80 8.99 0.75 3.41
CA THR A 80 8.50 2.00 2.81
C THR A 80 9.44 3.18 3.08
N LEU A 81 10.01 3.30 4.29
CA LEU A 81 10.99 4.34 4.60
C LEU A 81 12.29 4.16 3.80
N ASP A 82 12.74 2.91 3.62
CA ASP A 82 13.90 2.59 2.79
C ASP A 82 13.64 2.99 1.32
N GLU A 83 12.42 2.78 0.81
CA GLU A 83 12.01 3.21 -0.54
C GLU A 83 11.97 4.74 -0.67
N ILE A 84 11.42 5.46 0.31
CA ILE A 84 11.38 6.93 0.30
C ILE A 84 12.81 7.48 0.25
N ALA A 85 13.67 7.00 1.15
CA ALA A 85 15.07 7.44 1.22
C ALA A 85 15.82 7.17 -0.10
N ALA A 86 15.61 5.99 -0.71
CA ALA A 86 16.21 5.65 -1.99
C ALA A 86 15.76 6.59 -3.12
N ARG A 87 14.48 7.00 -3.15
CA ARG A 87 13.97 7.97 -4.13
C ARG A 87 14.58 9.36 -3.96
N ASP A 88 14.86 9.75 -2.73
CA ASP A 88 15.54 11.03 -2.41
C ASP A 88 17.07 10.93 -2.55
N GLY A 89 17.61 9.76 -2.89
CA GLY A 89 19.04 9.54 -3.05
C GLY A 89 19.85 9.59 -1.75
N VAL A 90 19.19 9.36 -0.60
CA VAL A 90 19.80 9.37 0.72
C VAL A 90 19.64 8.03 1.44
N THR A 91 20.32 7.85 2.56
CA THR A 91 20.11 6.67 3.40
C THR A 91 18.92 6.88 4.36
N THR A 92 18.27 5.80 4.76
CA THR A 92 17.13 5.86 5.69
C THR A 92 17.43 6.60 7.00
N PRO A 93 18.58 6.41 7.66
CA PRO A 93 18.94 7.20 8.83
C PRO A 93 19.05 8.71 8.56
N ILE A 94 19.60 9.10 7.41
CA ILE A 94 19.71 10.50 7.02
C ILE A 94 18.30 11.08 6.78
N PHE A 95 17.46 10.38 6.01
CA PHE A 95 16.09 10.80 5.76
C PHE A 95 15.31 11.01 7.07
N ILE A 96 15.37 10.05 7.99
CA ILE A 96 14.64 10.13 9.27
C ILE A 96 15.20 11.27 10.15
N SER A 97 16.52 11.49 10.17
CA SER A 97 17.13 12.59 10.91
C SER A 97 16.72 13.96 10.35
N THR A 98 16.69 14.11 9.02
CA THR A 98 16.23 15.33 8.36
C THR A 98 14.77 15.60 8.67
N LEU A 99 13.90 14.59 8.53
CA LEU A 99 12.48 14.72 8.87
C LEU A 99 12.26 15.12 10.34
N HIS A 100 13.03 14.53 11.26
CA HIS A 100 12.96 14.90 12.68
C HIS A 100 13.34 16.36 12.90
N SER A 101 14.42 16.84 12.27
CA SER A 101 14.84 18.25 12.35
C SER A 101 13.78 19.21 11.82
N GLU A 102 13.19 18.89 10.66
CA GLU A 102 12.11 19.72 10.08
C GLU A 102 10.86 19.77 10.98
N VAL A 103 10.53 18.66 11.63
CA VAL A 103 9.40 18.64 12.58
C VAL A 103 9.69 19.49 13.81
N LEU A 104 10.91 19.39 14.34
CA LEU A 104 11.35 20.22 15.47
C LEU A 104 11.24 21.73 15.15
N GLU A 105 11.70 22.15 13.97
CA GLU A 105 11.64 23.54 13.55
C GLU A 105 10.21 24.04 13.36
N ARG A 106 9.32 23.21 12.81
CA ARG A 106 7.94 23.63 12.49
C ARG A 106 6.96 23.55 13.64
N ARG A 107 7.12 22.57 14.53
CA ARG A 107 6.10 22.20 15.54
C ARG A 107 6.66 21.97 16.93
N GLY A 108 7.97 22.06 17.12
CA GLY A 108 8.64 21.65 18.34
C GLY A 108 8.77 20.12 18.45
N GLU A 109 9.14 19.64 19.63
CA GLU A 109 9.42 18.23 19.85
C GLU A 109 8.17 17.36 19.58
N PRO A 110 8.26 16.34 18.71
CA PRO A 110 7.12 15.49 18.41
C PRO A 110 6.83 14.56 19.58
N ALA A 111 5.63 14.63 20.12
CA ALA A 111 5.18 13.77 21.22
C ALA A 111 5.25 12.27 20.89
N ASN A 112 5.09 11.91 19.63
CA ASN A 112 5.18 10.52 19.16
C ASN A 112 5.78 10.46 17.75
N PHE A 113 7.09 10.49 17.66
CA PHE A 113 7.81 10.46 16.39
C PHE A 113 7.58 9.16 15.60
N THR A 114 7.43 8.03 16.29
CA THR A 114 7.16 6.74 15.65
C THR A 114 5.81 6.73 14.92
N SER A 115 4.78 7.33 15.50
CA SER A 115 3.48 7.50 14.82
C SER A 115 3.59 8.43 13.62
N LEU A 116 4.39 9.49 13.71
CA LEU A 116 4.63 10.38 12.59
C LEU A 116 5.28 9.64 11.41
N LEU A 117 6.26 8.77 11.67
CA LEU A 117 6.88 7.94 10.64
C LEU A 117 5.88 7.03 9.94
N ARG A 118 4.96 6.39 10.67
CA ARG A 118 3.87 5.60 10.07
C ARG A 118 2.97 6.44 9.18
N CYS A 119 2.57 7.63 9.65
CA CYS A 119 1.77 8.56 8.85
C CYS A 119 2.50 9.05 7.61
N ALA A 120 3.82 9.27 7.68
CA ALA A 120 4.63 9.64 6.52
C ALA A 120 4.64 8.52 5.47
N CYS A 121 4.76 7.27 5.88
CA CYS A 121 4.64 6.12 4.97
C CYS A 121 3.27 6.04 4.29
N MET A 122 2.19 6.24 5.05
CA MET A 122 0.83 6.25 4.49
C MET A 122 0.67 7.38 3.48
N LYS A 123 1.17 8.56 3.79
CA LYS A 123 1.13 9.73 2.89
C LYS A 123 1.91 9.48 1.60
N PHE A 124 3.07 8.85 1.70
CA PHE A 124 3.85 8.45 0.54
C PHE A 124 3.07 7.49 -0.37
N MET A 125 2.39 6.49 0.19
CA MET A 125 1.57 5.56 -0.58
C MET A 125 0.39 6.25 -1.27
N GLU A 126 -0.26 7.22 -0.63
CA GLU A 126 -1.31 8.04 -1.25
C GLU A 126 -0.79 8.82 -2.46
N ILE A 127 0.36 9.50 -2.32
CA ILE A 127 0.98 10.26 -3.41
C ILE A 127 1.39 9.33 -4.56
N SER A 128 1.94 8.17 -4.25
CA SER A 128 2.36 7.18 -5.24
C SER A 128 1.17 6.64 -6.05
N LYS A 129 0.01 6.41 -5.41
CA LYS A 129 -1.22 6.01 -6.09
C LYS A 129 -1.76 7.09 -7.02
N GLN A 130 -1.65 8.37 -6.63
CA GLN A 130 -2.11 9.50 -7.47
C GLN A 130 -1.25 9.69 -8.73
N ARG A 131 0.01 9.30 -8.69
CA ARG A 131 0.93 9.37 -9.84
C ARG A 131 0.77 8.22 -10.84
N ALA A 132 0.20 7.09 -10.44
CA ALA A 132 0.04 5.92 -11.29
C ALA A 132 -1.02 6.03 -12.41
N PRO A 133 -2.11 6.82 -12.34
CA PRO A 133 -3.13 6.84 -13.38
C PRO A 133 -2.75 7.61 -14.66
N ASN A 134 -1.66 8.36 -14.71
CA ASN A 134 -1.32 9.19 -15.87
C ASN A 134 -0.40 8.54 -16.92
N SER A 135 0.00 7.29 -16.76
CA SER A 135 0.90 6.64 -17.74
C SER A 135 0.19 5.82 -18.82
N ILE A 136 -1.15 5.77 -18.85
CA ILE A 136 -1.93 5.00 -19.84
C ILE A 136 -2.57 5.90 -20.92
N ALA A 137 -2.29 7.19 -20.92
CA ALA A 137 -2.88 8.15 -21.87
C ALA A 137 -1.86 8.75 -22.83
N ALA A 138 -0.83 7.99 -23.25
CA ALA A 138 0.11 8.41 -24.29
C ALA A 138 0.53 7.22 -25.16
N GLU A 139 -0.41 6.73 -26.00
CA GLU A 139 -0.18 6.11 -27.31
C GLU A 139 -1.43 6.19 -28.17
#